data_0d3b69587991959f818917e77a998122
#
_entry.id   0d3b69587991959f818917e77a998122
#
_cell.length_a   1.000
_cell.length_b   1.000
_cell.length_c   1.000
_cell.angle_alpha   90.00
_cell.angle_beta   90.00
_cell.angle_gamma   90.00
#
_symmetry.space_group_name_H-M   'P 1'
#
loop_
_entity.id
_entity.type
_entity.pdbx_description
1 polymer ?
#
loop_
_entity_poly.entity_id
_entity_poly.type
_entity_poly.pdbx_seq_one_letter_code
_entity_poly.pdbx_strand_id
1 'polypeptide(L)'
;GYCIDENTNKLFYFVKEKGLYSYDINTKEQKLLIEADEKNQMPEISFDGQYIYMDNSAWASISKRMGKEVEKQCFVIDTNGNMIQQISGEKTQRIYFGDGNYLFAQTVIQKISGGNSEYSYINKSLPGEWEWKAME
;
A
#
# COMPACT_ATOMS: atom_id res chain seq x y z
N GLY A 1 -10.17 2.12 -5.44
CA GLY A 1 -9.16 3.16 -5.40
C GLY A 1 -8.43 3.33 -6.72
N TYR A 2 -7.90 4.48 -6.92
CA TYR A 2 -7.10 4.81 -8.10
C TYR A 2 -6.04 5.84 -7.77
N CYS A 3 -5.00 5.89 -8.60
CA CYS A 3 -3.99 6.94 -8.58
C CYS A 3 -3.48 7.19 -10.00
N ILE A 4 -2.84 8.33 -10.20
CA ILE A 4 -2.40 8.78 -11.53
C ILE A 4 -0.91 9.08 -11.50
N ASP A 5 -0.21 8.61 -12.53
CA ASP A 5 1.13 9.05 -12.85
C ASP A 5 1.05 10.10 -13.97
N GLU A 6 1.16 11.36 -13.60
CA GLU A 6 1.07 12.46 -14.56
C GLU A 6 2.28 12.54 -15.52
N ASN A 7 3.43 12.01 -15.11
CA ASN A 7 4.63 12.03 -15.96
C ASN A 7 4.53 11.08 -17.14
N THR A 8 3.86 9.95 -16.95
CA THR A 8 3.70 8.93 -18.01
C THR A 8 2.28 8.84 -18.54
N ASN A 9 1.34 9.65 -18.01
CA ASN A 9 -0.08 9.62 -18.34
C ASN A 9 -0.72 8.25 -18.15
N LYS A 10 -0.37 7.58 -17.06
CA LYS A 10 -0.94 6.29 -16.69
C LYS A 10 -1.84 6.40 -15.47
N LEU A 11 -2.97 5.73 -15.55
CA LEU A 11 -3.90 5.57 -14.44
C LEU A 11 -3.72 4.16 -13.86
N PHE A 12 -3.60 4.07 -12.55
CA PHE A 12 -3.60 2.80 -11.83
C PHE A 12 -4.88 2.68 -11.01
N TYR A 13 -5.58 1.55 -11.14
CA TYR A 13 -6.86 1.34 -10.47
C TYR A 13 -7.09 -0.13 -10.17
N PHE A 14 -7.84 -0.38 -9.10
CA PHE A 14 -8.17 -1.73 -8.70
C PHE A 14 -9.63 -2.06 -9.04
N VAL A 15 -9.83 -3.17 -9.70
CA VAL A 15 -11.16 -3.70 -10.02
C VAL A 15 -11.42 -4.89 -9.10
N LYS A 16 -12.48 -4.80 -8.30
CA LYS A 16 -12.87 -5.86 -7.36
C LYS A 16 -12.96 -7.20 -8.06
N GLU A 17 -12.38 -8.23 -7.42
CA GLU A 17 -12.32 -9.61 -7.91
C GLU A 17 -11.42 -9.83 -9.13
N LYS A 18 -10.93 -8.78 -9.76
CA LYS A 18 -10.04 -8.88 -10.93
C LYS A 18 -8.59 -8.53 -10.62
N GLY A 19 -8.33 -7.36 -10.07
CA GLY A 19 -6.98 -6.97 -9.70
C GLY A 19 -6.62 -5.52 -9.97
N LEU A 20 -5.32 -5.24 -9.89
CA LEU A 20 -4.73 -3.95 -10.18
C LEU A 20 -4.41 -3.84 -11.66
N TYR A 21 -4.92 -2.79 -12.28
CA TYR A 21 -4.70 -2.48 -13.69
C TYR A 21 -3.95 -1.18 -13.88
N SER A 22 -3.21 -1.09 -14.98
CA SER A 22 -2.77 0.19 -15.52
C SER A 22 -3.52 0.50 -16.81
N TYR A 23 -3.77 1.78 -17.03
CA TYR A 23 -4.36 2.29 -18.27
C TYR A 23 -3.50 3.44 -18.77
N ASP A 24 -3.00 3.30 -20.01
CA ASP A 24 -2.25 4.37 -20.66
C ASP A 24 -3.24 5.28 -21.41
N ILE A 25 -3.31 6.53 -20.99
CA ILE A 25 -4.27 7.51 -21.55
C ILE A 25 -3.96 7.82 -23.01
N ASN A 26 -2.70 7.79 -23.39
CA ASN A 26 -2.27 8.11 -24.77
C ASN A 26 -2.52 6.97 -25.75
N THR A 27 -2.15 5.75 -25.37
CA THR A 27 -2.30 4.56 -26.23
C THR A 27 -3.63 3.84 -26.05
N LYS A 28 -4.34 4.12 -24.94
CA LYS A 28 -5.57 3.44 -24.50
C LYS A 28 -5.35 1.96 -24.20
N GLU A 29 -4.11 1.56 -23.94
CA GLU A 29 -3.78 0.20 -23.56
C GLU A 29 -4.07 -0.05 -22.09
N GLN A 30 -4.79 -1.13 -21.80
CA GLN A 30 -5.07 -1.61 -20.45
C GLN A 30 -4.24 -2.86 -20.19
N LYS A 31 -3.62 -2.91 -19.00
CA LYS A 31 -2.78 -4.03 -18.58
C LYS A 31 -3.11 -4.45 -17.16
N LEU A 32 -3.30 -5.75 -16.93
CA LEU A 32 -3.39 -6.32 -15.60
C LEU A 32 -1.98 -6.41 -14.99
N LEU A 33 -1.77 -5.74 -13.86
CA LEU A 33 -0.49 -5.74 -13.15
C LEU A 33 -0.43 -6.84 -12.09
N ILE A 34 -1.46 -6.92 -11.24
CA ILE A 34 -1.55 -7.87 -10.14
C ILE A 34 -2.96 -8.43 -10.09
N GLU A 35 -3.09 -9.75 -10.04
CA GLU A 35 -4.39 -10.39 -9.85
C GLU A 35 -4.91 -10.19 -8.43
N ALA A 36 -6.22 -10.03 -8.29
CA ALA A 36 -6.87 -9.99 -6.98
C ALA A 36 -6.78 -11.37 -6.31
N ASP A 37 -6.58 -11.37 -5.02
CA ASP A 37 -6.59 -12.58 -4.18
C ASP A 37 -7.39 -12.33 -2.89
N GLU A 38 -7.41 -13.33 -2.01
CA GLU A 38 -8.14 -13.25 -0.74
C GLU A 38 -7.64 -12.13 0.19
N LYS A 39 -6.39 -11.71 0.01
CA LYS A 39 -5.75 -10.67 0.84
C LYS A 39 -6.01 -9.27 0.32
N ASN A 40 -6.39 -9.11 -0.94
CA ASN A 40 -6.46 -7.85 -1.65
C ASN A 40 -7.76 -7.69 -2.44
N GLN A 41 -8.88 -7.55 -1.75
CA GLN A 41 -10.16 -7.35 -2.45
C GLN A 41 -10.59 -5.89 -2.54
N MET A 42 -10.14 -5.05 -1.61
CA MET A 42 -10.52 -3.64 -1.54
C MET A 42 -9.34 -2.78 -1.06
N PRO A 43 -8.23 -2.75 -1.80
CA PRO A 43 -7.07 -1.99 -1.35
C PRO A 43 -7.25 -0.50 -1.55
N GLU A 44 -6.62 0.29 -0.68
CA GLU A 44 -6.30 1.67 -0.98
C GLU A 44 -5.04 1.71 -1.83
N ILE A 45 -5.06 2.55 -2.87
CA ILE A 45 -3.96 2.63 -3.82
C ILE A 45 -3.41 4.04 -3.81
N SER A 46 -2.09 4.15 -3.74
CA SER A 46 -1.36 5.40 -3.84
C SER A 46 -0.09 5.22 -4.65
N PHE A 47 0.47 6.32 -5.12
CA PHE A 47 1.65 6.33 -5.97
C PHE A 47 2.57 7.47 -5.53
N ASP A 48 3.86 7.18 -5.38
CA ASP A 48 4.85 8.15 -4.91
C ASP A 48 5.72 8.75 -6.03
N GLY A 49 5.40 8.46 -7.29
CA GLY A 49 6.19 8.82 -8.46
C GLY A 49 7.10 7.69 -8.95
N GLN A 50 7.27 6.65 -8.16
CA GLN A 50 8.11 5.49 -8.49
C GLN A 50 7.39 4.16 -8.23
N TYR A 51 6.74 4.02 -7.08
CA TYR A 51 6.09 2.79 -6.65
C TYR A 51 4.60 2.99 -6.41
N ILE A 52 3.85 1.93 -6.68
CA ILE A 52 2.43 1.81 -6.33
C ILE A 52 2.33 1.11 -4.99
N TYR A 53 1.53 1.65 -4.08
CA TYR A 53 1.26 1.06 -2.78
C TYR A 53 -0.17 0.57 -2.73
N MET A 54 -0.36 -0.73 -2.43
CA MET A 54 -1.67 -1.33 -2.18
C MET A 54 -1.79 -1.68 -0.71
N ASP A 55 -2.61 -0.94 0.02
CA ASP A 55 -2.87 -1.15 1.44
C ASP A 55 -4.19 -1.91 1.61
N ASN A 56 -4.15 -3.08 2.23
CA ASN A 56 -5.33 -3.92 2.43
C ASN A 56 -6.02 -3.72 3.78
N SER A 57 -5.68 -2.69 4.55
CA SER A 57 -6.18 -2.52 5.92
C SER A 57 -7.70 -2.48 6.03
N ALA A 58 -8.38 -1.82 5.09
CA ALA A 58 -9.85 -1.77 5.06
C ALA A 58 -10.44 -3.17 4.83
N TRP A 59 -9.90 -3.93 3.90
CA TRP A 59 -10.34 -5.29 3.62
C TRP A 59 -10.07 -6.24 4.80
N ALA A 60 -8.92 -6.12 5.44
CA ALA A 60 -8.59 -6.91 6.62
C ALA A 60 -9.59 -6.67 7.77
N SER A 61 -10.02 -5.42 7.97
CA SER A 61 -11.02 -5.08 8.97
C SER A 61 -12.41 -5.63 8.63
N ILE A 62 -12.83 -5.55 7.38
CA ILE A 62 -14.10 -6.11 6.89
C ILE A 62 -14.08 -7.64 7.01
N SER A 63 -12.99 -8.29 6.61
CA SER A 63 -12.84 -9.74 6.69
C SER A 63 -12.93 -10.25 8.12
N LYS A 64 -12.33 -9.54 9.07
CA LYS A 64 -12.43 -9.86 10.48
C LYS A 64 -13.86 -9.86 10.99
N ARG A 65 -14.68 -8.90 10.56
CA ARG A 65 -16.11 -8.84 10.90
C ARG A 65 -16.90 -10.02 10.33
N MET A 66 -16.45 -10.58 9.22
CA MET A 66 -17.05 -11.77 8.58
C MET A 66 -16.48 -13.08 9.09
N GLY A 67 -15.63 -13.06 10.13
CA GLY A 67 -15.02 -14.26 10.70
C GLY A 67 -13.80 -14.79 9.93
N LYS A 68 -13.24 -14.00 9.02
CA LYS A 68 -12.04 -14.35 8.27
C LYS A 68 -10.86 -13.52 8.74
N GLU A 69 -9.73 -14.16 8.97
CA GLU A 69 -8.49 -13.45 9.29
C GLU A 69 -7.70 -13.17 8.03
N VAL A 70 -7.53 -11.89 7.74
CA VAL A 70 -6.64 -11.39 6.69
C VAL A 70 -5.60 -10.50 7.37
N GLU A 71 -4.33 -10.82 7.17
CA GLU A 71 -3.24 -10.03 7.71
C GLU A 71 -3.17 -8.66 7.06
N LYS A 72 -3.02 -7.61 7.86
CA LYS A 72 -2.83 -6.25 7.36
C LYS A 72 -1.45 -6.14 6.71
N GLN A 73 -1.46 -5.73 5.45
CA GLN A 73 -0.24 -5.59 4.65
C GLN A 73 -0.34 -4.39 3.72
N CYS A 74 0.81 -3.80 3.43
CA CYS A 74 0.97 -2.88 2.33
C CYS A 74 1.90 -3.51 1.29
N PHE A 75 1.43 -3.64 0.07
CA PHE A 75 2.20 -4.20 -1.04
C PHE A 75 2.81 -3.07 -1.83
N VAL A 76 4.11 -3.15 -2.05
CA VAL A 76 4.86 -2.18 -2.85
C VAL A 76 5.14 -2.80 -4.21
N ILE A 77 4.67 -2.16 -5.25
CA ILE A 77 4.68 -2.68 -6.62
C ILE A 77 5.29 -1.65 -7.54
N ASP A 78 6.14 -2.07 -8.47
CA ASP A 78 6.60 -1.16 -9.52
C ASP A 78 5.52 -0.94 -10.60
N THR A 79 5.73 -0.01 -11.49
CA THR A 79 4.76 0.31 -12.54
C THR A 79 4.60 -0.77 -13.60
N ASN A 80 5.43 -1.80 -13.60
CA ASN A 80 5.32 -2.97 -14.48
C ASN A 80 4.60 -4.15 -13.82
N GLY A 81 4.23 -4.03 -12.55
CA GLY A 81 3.51 -5.08 -11.83
C GLY A 81 4.41 -6.02 -11.04
N ASN A 82 5.69 -5.71 -10.89
CA ASN A 82 6.59 -6.51 -10.07
C ASN A 82 6.42 -6.17 -8.60
N MET A 83 6.26 -7.20 -7.77
CA MET A 83 6.22 -7.06 -6.32
C MET A 83 7.62 -6.73 -5.81
N ILE A 84 7.79 -5.55 -5.23
CA ILE A 84 9.07 -5.10 -4.68
C ILE A 84 9.19 -5.51 -3.22
N GLN A 85 8.14 -5.28 -2.44
CA GLN A 85 8.16 -5.49 -1.00
C GLN A 85 6.75 -5.70 -0.45
N GLN A 86 6.65 -6.46 0.64
CA GLN A 86 5.45 -6.53 1.48
C GLN A 86 5.80 -5.95 2.84
N ILE A 87 5.01 -4.98 3.29
CA ILE A 87 5.19 -4.35 4.60
C ILE A 87 4.07 -4.85 5.49
N SER A 88 4.40 -5.62 6.52
CA SER A 88 3.43 -6.11 7.49
C SER A 88 3.02 -5.03 8.47
N GLY A 89 1.72 -4.90 8.72
CA GLY A 89 1.18 -3.99 9.72
C GLY A 89 0.50 -4.76 10.83
N GLU A 90 1.19 -5.04 11.92
CA GLU A 90 0.61 -5.74 13.07
C GLU A 90 -0.38 -4.89 13.88
N LYS A 91 -0.32 -3.58 13.74
CA LYS A 91 -1.12 -2.61 14.50
C LYS A 91 -1.78 -1.63 13.54
N THR A 92 -2.70 -0.83 14.03
CA THR A 92 -3.32 0.23 13.22
C THR A 92 -2.26 1.25 12.82
N GLN A 93 -1.78 1.13 11.61
CA GLN A 93 -0.77 2.02 11.04
C GLN A 93 -1.39 2.93 10.00
N ARG A 94 -0.97 4.17 10.02
CA ARG A 94 -1.14 5.09 8.89
C ARG A 94 0.20 5.26 8.20
N ILE A 95 0.21 5.01 6.91
CA ILE A 95 1.40 5.18 6.09
C ILE A 95 1.29 6.54 5.40
N TYR A 96 2.33 7.34 5.55
CA TYR A 96 2.46 8.63 4.89
C TYR A 96 3.59 8.55 3.87
N PHE A 97 3.32 9.05 2.68
CA PHE A 97 4.32 9.10 1.62
C PHE A 97 5.00 10.47 1.69
N GLY A 98 6.29 10.46 1.97
CA GLY A 98 7.10 11.66 1.85
C GLY A 98 7.61 11.84 0.42
N ASP A 99 8.03 13.04 0.10
CA ASP A 99 8.79 13.29 -1.13
C ASP A 99 10.16 12.63 -1.02
N GLY A 100 10.54 11.86 -2.02
CA GLY A 100 11.87 11.26 -2.09
C GLY A 100 11.94 9.84 -1.52
N ASN A 101 12.95 9.57 -0.72
CA ASN A 101 13.40 8.21 -0.40
C ASN A 101 12.81 7.60 0.87
N TYR A 102 11.83 8.26 1.49
CA TYR A 102 11.32 7.81 2.79
C TYR A 102 9.82 7.53 2.76
N LEU A 103 9.43 6.47 3.46
CA LEU A 103 8.06 6.24 3.90
C LEU A 103 7.99 6.50 5.39
N PHE A 104 6.89 7.06 5.85
CA PHE A 104 6.63 7.30 7.26
C PHE A 104 5.36 6.57 7.68
N ALA A 105 5.38 6.04 8.88
CA ALA A 105 4.19 5.45 9.49
C ALA A 105 3.95 6.00 10.88
N GLN A 106 2.68 6.20 11.18
CA GLN A 106 2.19 6.48 12.51
C GLN A 106 1.44 5.25 13.01
N THR A 107 1.87 4.68 14.12
CA THR A 107 1.18 3.59 14.80
C THR A 107 0.47 4.15 16.01
N VAL A 108 -0.85 4.00 16.05
CA VAL A 108 -1.65 4.44 17.21
C VAL A 108 -1.76 3.27 18.18
N ILE A 109 -1.25 3.47 19.38
CA ILE A 109 -1.36 2.51 20.48
C ILE A 109 -2.47 3.00 21.40
N GLN A 110 -3.59 2.28 21.43
CA GLN A 110 -4.69 2.58 22.34
C GLN A 110 -4.44 1.93 23.69
N LYS A 111 -4.45 2.74 24.76
CA LYS A 111 -4.39 2.30 26.15
C LYS A 111 -5.63 2.80 26.90
N ILE A 112 -5.98 2.13 27.98
CA ILE A 112 -7.14 2.50 28.83
C ILE A 112 -7.00 3.93 29.36
N SER A 113 -5.79 4.41 29.59
CA SER A 113 -5.50 5.75 30.11
C SER A 113 -5.23 6.83 29.05
N GLY A 114 -5.49 6.52 27.78
CA GLY A 114 -5.21 7.40 26.65
C GLY A 114 -4.35 6.71 25.60
N GLY A 115 -4.25 7.30 24.41
CA GLY A 115 -3.48 6.77 23.30
C GLY A 115 -2.12 7.45 23.15
N ASN A 116 -1.10 6.67 22.81
CA ASN A 116 0.18 7.17 22.35
C ASN A 116 0.38 6.82 20.88
N SER A 117 1.09 7.68 20.15
CA SER A 117 1.51 7.40 18.77
C SER A 117 3.00 7.13 18.74
N GLU A 118 3.37 6.08 18.02
CA GLU A 118 4.76 5.83 17.67
C GLU A 118 4.96 6.13 16.20
N TYR A 119 6.13 6.66 15.87
CA TYR A 119 6.49 6.98 14.51
C TYR A 119 7.65 6.12 14.05
N SER A 120 7.59 5.68 12.83
CA SER A 120 8.65 4.89 12.19
C SER A 120 8.84 5.33 10.74
N TYR A 121 9.94 4.90 10.15
CA TYR A 121 10.28 5.24 8.79
C TYR A 121 10.94 4.07 8.06
N ILE A 122 10.87 4.11 6.74
CA ILE A 122 11.62 3.21 5.85
C ILE A 122 12.42 4.07 4.89
N ASN A 123 13.68 3.73 4.70
CA ASN A 123 14.53 4.31 3.66
C ASN A 123 14.39 3.46 2.40
N LYS A 124 13.72 3.98 1.37
CA LYS A 124 13.45 3.28 0.10
C LYS A 124 14.68 3.18 -0.79
N SER A 125 15.74 3.94 -0.52
CA SER A 125 16.96 3.90 -1.33
C SER A 125 17.84 2.68 -1.07
N LEU A 126 17.52 1.88 -0.04
CA LEU A 126 18.24 0.67 0.32
C LEU A 126 17.48 -0.57 -0.20
N PRO A 127 17.83 -1.11 -1.37
CA PRO A 127 17.12 -2.27 -1.93
C PRO A 127 17.17 -3.48 -1.00
N GLY A 128 16.05 -4.14 -0.79
CA GLY A 128 15.94 -5.34 0.04
C GLY A 128 15.92 -5.09 1.55
N GLU A 129 16.05 -3.84 2.01
CA GLU A 129 16.10 -3.49 3.44
C GLU A 129 14.93 -2.59 3.85
N TRP A 130 13.74 -2.89 3.37
CA TRP A 130 12.54 -2.12 3.67
C TRP A 130 11.93 -2.56 5.00
N GLU A 131 12.56 -2.15 6.09
CA GLU A 131 12.09 -2.42 7.44
C GLU A 131 11.72 -1.13 8.15
N TRP A 132 10.65 -1.18 8.95
CA TRP A 132 10.27 -0.06 9.79
C TRP A 132 11.31 0.16 10.88
N LYS A 133 11.86 1.37 10.93
CA LYS A 133 12.78 1.82 11.97
C LYS A 133 12.09 2.84 12.85
N ALA A 134 12.17 2.65 14.16
CA ALA A 134 11.58 3.59 15.12
C ALA A 134 12.29 4.93 15.06
N MET A 135 11.53 5.99 15.14
CA MET A 135 12.06 7.35 15.32
C MET A 135 12.34 7.55 16.80
N GLU A 136 13.59 7.76 17.13
CA GLU A 136 14.06 8.02 18.49
C GLU A 136 14.18 9.50 18.76
#